data_a8dfe071b17bcf6a99789c6364b27c8d
#
_entry.id   a8dfe071b17bcf6a99789c6364b27c8d
#
_cell.length_a   1.000
_cell.length_b   1.000
_cell.length_c   1.000
_cell.angle_alpha   90.00
_cell.angle_beta   90.00
_cell.angle_gamma   90.00
#
_symmetry.space_group_name_H-M   'P 1'
#
loop_
_entity.id
_entity.type
_entity.pdbx_description
1 polymer ?
#
loop_
_entity_poly.entity_id
_entity_poly.type
_entity_poly.pdbx_seq_one_letter_code
_entity_poly.pdbx_strand_id
1 'polypeptide(L)'
;MRRFPVRLTRREVEHTADAVTAQPVSEQAEAKGSGHYGWAPYPVGRDVPLGNTMAMPFVEQLSAQQQLLYAANSHAVLLIFQAMDAAGKDGAIRHVMSGVNPQGCQVFSFKHPTGTELAHDFLWRTTRDLPERGRIGIFNRSYYEEVLIVRVHPELLKSEGLPDAADDKMLWADRYRSIRDLERHLHCNGTRVVKFFLHLSEEEQRKRFLARIDAPEKNWKFSLADIEERKFWKQYMKAYEECLGATSTADSPWYVVPDDDKENARLIVSRIVLDTVAELKMAYPETSAERREELLSIREQLEA
;
A
#
# COMPACT_ATOMS: atom_id res chain seq x y z
N MET A 1 -1.07 -7.41 -27.99
CA MET A 1 -1.81 -8.17 -26.97
C MET A 1 -0.77 -8.94 -26.16
N ARG A 2 -0.28 -8.37 -25.05
CA ARG A 2 0.73 -9.01 -24.19
C ARG A 2 0.01 -9.65 -23.02
N ARG A 3 0.16 -10.96 -22.92
CA ARG A 3 -0.36 -11.76 -21.81
C ARG A 3 0.50 -11.47 -20.58
N PHE A 4 -0.10 -11.02 -19.49
CA PHE A 4 0.51 -11.08 -18.18
C PHE A 4 0.66 -12.56 -17.80
N PRO A 5 1.86 -13.07 -17.54
CA PRO A 5 1.98 -14.41 -17.01
C PRO A 5 1.71 -14.32 -15.51
N VAL A 6 0.82 -15.10 -15.05
CA VAL A 6 0.95 -15.98 -13.91
C VAL A 6 -0.40 -16.25 -13.27
N ARG A 7 -0.98 -17.37 -13.60
CA ARG A 7 -1.83 -18.15 -12.72
C ARG A 7 -0.92 -19.04 -11.90
N LEU A 8 -0.71 -18.73 -10.64
CA LEU A 8 -0.22 -19.70 -9.68
C LEU A 8 -1.44 -20.48 -9.16
N THR A 9 -1.42 -21.79 -9.27
CA THR A 9 -2.42 -22.67 -8.66
C THR A 9 -2.08 -22.87 -7.19
N ARG A 10 -3.08 -23.20 -6.35
CA ARG A 10 -2.89 -23.50 -4.92
C ARG A 10 -1.76 -24.53 -4.67
N ARG A 11 -1.55 -25.48 -5.58
CA ARG A 11 -0.50 -26.48 -5.51
C ARG A 11 0.90 -25.93 -5.76
N GLU A 12 1.02 -24.88 -6.58
CA GLU A 12 2.28 -24.16 -6.82
C GLU A 12 2.64 -23.25 -5.64
N VAL A 13 1.64 -22.75 -4.92
CA VAL A 13 1.84 -21.98 -3.68
C VAL A 13 2.32 -22.86 -2.54
N GLU A 14 1.84 -24.09 -2.42
CA GLU A 14 2.31 -25.06 -1.39
C GLU A 14 3.73 -25.56 -1.66
N HIS A 15 4.17 -25.62 -2.92
CA HIS A 15 5.55 -25.97 -3.30
C HIS A 15 6.46 -24.76 -3.48
N THR A 16 5.91 -23.55 -3.57
CA THR A 16 6.62 -22.28 -3.72
C THR A 16 6.30 -21.30 -2.59
N ALA A 17 6.15 -21.81 -1.37
CA ALA A 17 6.19 -20.97 -0.16
C ALA A 17 7.45 -20.07 -0.13
N ASP A 18 8.43 -20.38 -0.99
CA ASP A 18 9.66 -19.63 -1.20
C ASP A 18 9.62 -18.64 -2.37
N ALA A 19 8.55 -18.59 -3.18
CA ALA A 19 8.46 -17.71 -4.34
C ALA A 19 7.28 -16.74 -4.24
N VAL A 20 7.43 -15.72 -3.42
CA VAL A 20 6.52 -14.58 -3.37
C VAL A 20 6.70 -13.74 -4.62
N THR A 21 5.72 -13.73 -5.54
CA THR A 21 5.75 -12.96 -6.79
C THR A 21 5.13 -11.58 -6.66
N ALA A 22 5.51 -10.82 -5.65
CA ALA A 22 5.34 -9.38 -5.66
C ALA A 22 6.67 -8.73 -6.03
N GLN A 23 6.68 -7.82 -7.00
CA GLN A 23 7.91 -7.19 -7.47
C GLN A 23 7.86 -5.69 -7.27
N PRO A 24 8.93 -5.05 -6.74
CA PRO A 24 9.07 -3.63 -6.86
C PRO A 24 9.34 -3.26 -8.33
N VAL A 25 8.66 -2.25 -8.83
CA VAL A 25 8.97 -1.65 -10.13
C VAL A 25 10.22 -0.79 -9.94
N SER A 26 11.38 -1.21 -10.47
CA SER A 26 12.67 -0.54 -10.22
C SER A 26 13.06 0.45 -11.32
N GLU A 27 13.88 1.44 -10.96
CA GLU A 27 14.45 2.49 -11.83
C GLU A 27 15.30 1.98 -13.01
N GLN A 28 15.63 0.70 -13.09
CA GLN A 28 16.44 0.16 -14.17
C GLN A 28 15.79 0.24 -15.56
N ALA A 29 14.52 0.66 -15.63
CA ALA A 29 13.81 0.88 -16.89
C ALA A 29 14.23 2.17 -17.63
N GLU A 30 14.81 3.16 -16.93
CA GLU A 30 15.22 4.44 -17.55
C GLU A 30 16.52 4.35 -18.39
N ALA A 31 17.35 3.33 -18.17
CA ALA A 31 18.67 3.24 -18.79
C ALA A 31 18.69 2.60 -20.21
N LYS A 32 17.57 2.04 -20.67
CA LYS A 32 17.47 1.42 -22.00
C LYS A 32 16.22 1.90 -22.72
N GLY A 33 16.39 2.87 -23.60
CA GLY A 33 15.36 3.50 -24.44
C GLY A 33 14.64 2.56 -25.43
N SER A 34 14.18 1.42 -24.96
CA SER A 34 13.29 0.50 -25.66
C SER A 34 12.14 0.16 -24.73
N GLY A 35 10.92 0.55 -25.07
CA GLY A 35 9.69 0.42 -24.31
C GLY A 35 9.30 -1.00 -23.88
N HIS A 36 10.19 -1.67 -23.18
CA HIS A 36 10.00 -2.95 -22.54
C HIS A 36 10.27 -2.74 -21.04
N TYR A 37 9.22 -2.50 -20.28
CA TYR A 37 9.30 -2.55 -18.82
C TYR A 37 9.62 -4.00 -18.41
N GLY A 38 10.89 -4.25 -18.11
CA GLY A 38 11.32 -5.51 -17.53
C GLY A 38 10.87 -5.57 -16.07
N TRP A 39 9.94 -6.44 -15.77
CA TRP A 39 9.61 -6.82 -14.42
C TRP A 39 10.75 -7.67 -13.88
N ALA A 40 11.55 -7.14 -12.96
CA ALA A 40 12.53 -7.96 -12.27
C ALA A 40 11.83 -8.75 -11.14
N PRO A 41 12.04 -10.07 -11.01
CA PRO A 41 11.52 -10.80 -9.86
C PRO A 41 12.05 -10.20 -8.56
N TYR A 42 11.19 -10.12 -7.55
CA TYR A 42 11.62 -9.85 -6.18
C TYR A 42 12.78 -10.82 -5.90
N PRO A 43 13.96 -10.36 -5.48
CA PRO A 43 15.07 -11.25 -5.24
C PRO A 43 14.68 -12.23 -4.13
N VAL A 44 14.20 -13.40 -4.54
CA VAL A 44 14.08 -14.58 -3.71
C VAL A 44 15.51 -15.07 -3.48
N GLY A 45 16.21 -14.42 -2.58
CA GLY A 45 17.62 -14.64 -2.41
C GLY A 45 18.14 -14.19 -1.08
N ARG A 46 17.42 -14.52 -0.04
CA ARG A 46 18.03 -14.92 1.22
C ARG A 46 17.27 -16.17 1.66
N ASP A 47 17.93 -17.30 1.58
CA ASP A 47 17.58 -18.48 2.33
C ASP A 47 17.42 -18.05 3.79
N VAL A 48 16.21 -17.70 4.19
CA VAL A 48 15.83 -17.71 5.58
C VAL A 48 15.71 -19.20 5.87
N PRO A 49 16.63 -19.81 6.62
CA PRO A 49 16.50 -21.20 6.96
C PRO A 49 15.13 -21.32 7.64
N LEU A 50 14.22 -22.08 7.07
CA LEU A 50 13.06 -22.63 7.77
C LEU A 50 13.61 -23.64 8.79
N GLY A 51 14.45 -23.15 9.70
CA GLY A 51 14.83 -23.91 10.88
C GLY A 51 13.59 -24.11 11.71
N ASN A 52 13.41 -25.32 12.23
CA ASN A 52 12.35 -25.89 13.05
C ASN A 52 11.96 -25.10 14.31
N THR A 53 11.92 -23.79 14.26
CA THR A 53 11.23 -22.92 15.20
C THR A 53 9.83 -22.74 14.62
N MET A 54 8.79 -23.14 15.34
CA MET A 54 7.42 -22.79 15.00
C MET A 54 7.39 -21.33 14.60
N ALA A 55 7.27 -21.06 13.29
CA ALA A 55 7.26 -19.70 12.78
C ALA A 55 6.06 -19.01 13.44
N MET A 56 6.32 -18.00 14.25
CA MET A 56 5.26 -17.17 14.81
C MET A 56 4.38 -16.70 13.66
N PRO A 57 3.05 -16.77 13.78
CA PRO A 57 2.16 -16.24 12.75
C PRO A 57 2.57 -14.83 12.34
N PHE A 58 2.45 -14.47 11.07
CA PHE A 58 2.81 -13.13 10.57
C PHE A 58 2.24 -11.99 11.43
N VAL A 59 1.03 -12.19 11.95
CA VAL A 59 0.33 -11.24 12.81
C VAL A 59 1.11 -10.96 14.10
N GLU A 60 1.64 -11.99 14.75
CA GLU A 60 2.42 -11.84 15.99
C GLU A 60 3.76 -11.15 15.72
N GLN A 61 4.42 -11.51 14.62
CA GLN A 61 5.68 -10.86 14.21
C GLN A 61 5.44 -9.39 13.89
N LEU A 62 4.39 -9.05 13.15
CA LEU A 62 4.05 -7.67 12.83
C LEU A 62 3.65 -6.89 14.08
N SER A 63 2.92 -7.51 15.02
CA SER A 63 2.58 -6.89 16.31
C SER A 63 3.84 -6.55 17.11
N ALA A 64 4.81 -7.46 17.20
CA ALA A 64 6.08 -7.21 17.88
C ALA A 64 6.88 -6.07 17.22
N GLN A 65 6.97 -6.07 15.88
CA GLN A 65 7.65 -5.00 15.14
C GLN A 65 6.95 -3.66 15.29
N GLN A 66 5.61 -3.64 15.33
CA GLN A 66 4.85 -2.41 15.54
C GLN A 66 5.06 -1.85 16.96
N GLN A 67 5.20 -2.69 17.98
CA GLN A 67 5.56 -2.24 19.33
C GLN A 67 6.93 -1.59 19.36
N LEU A 68 7.91 -2.15 18.64
CA LEU A 68 9.23 -1.54 18.48
C LEU A 68 9.15 -0.19 17.77
N LEU A 69 8.37 -0.11 16.69
CA LEU A 69 8.13 1.14 15.95
C LEU A 69 7.56 2.22 16.88
N TYR A 70 6.54 1.86 17.64
CA TYR A 70 5.88 2.75 18.59
C TYR A 70 6.85 3.23 19.70
N ALA A 71 7.61 2.32 20.29
CA ALA A 71 8.56 2.64 21.36
C ALA A 71 9.76 3.47 20.86
N ALA A 72 10.32 3.14 19.71
CA ALA A 72 11.46 3.85 19.11
C ALA A 72 11.09 5.28 18.66
N ASN A 73 9.85 5.49 18.21
CA ASN A 73 9.28 6.78 17.81
C ASN A 73 10.19 7.61 16.86
N SER A 74 10.97 6.92 16.02
CA SER A 74 11.93 7.53 15.09
C SER A 74 11.47 7.54 13.66
N HIS A 75 10.67 6.55 13.26
CA HIS A 75 10.15 6.36 11.92
C HIS A 75 8.63 6.27 11.90
N ALA A 76 8.06 6.50 10.73
CA ALA A 76 6.66 6.17 10.42
C ALA A 76 6.61 5.23 9.21
N VAL A 77 5.52 4.48 9.07
CA VAL A 77 5.27 3.67 7.88
C VAL A 77 3.94 4.10 7.28
N LEU A 78 3.90 4.36 5.99
CA LEU A 78 2.69 4.66 5.24
C LEU A 78 2.44 3.56 4.22
N LEU A 79 1.35 2.83 4.39
CA LEU A 79 0.90 1.77 3.47
C LEU A 79 -0.22 2.32 2.60
N ILE A 80 -0.04 2.34 1.29
CA ILE A 80 -1.04 2.82 0.33
C ILE A 80 -1.62 1.64 -0.44
N PHE A 81 -2.93 1.50 -0.43
CA PHE A 81 -3.65 0.45 -1.15
C PHE A 81 -4.48 1.03 -2.28
N GLN A 82 -4.16 0.62 -3.49
CA GLN A 82 -4.92 0.94 -4.71
C GLN A 82 -5.37 -0.33 -5.41
N ALA A 83 -6.56 -0.32 -5.96
CA ALA A 83 -7.11 -1.43 -6.73
C ALA A 83 -8.40 -1.03 -7.41
N MET A 84 -8.80 -1.81 -8.42
CA MET A 84 -10.14 -1.77 -8.98
C MET A 84 -11.21 -2.16 -7.93
N ASP A 85 -12.45 -1.84 -8.21
CA ASP A 85 -13.55 -2.24 -7.33
C ASP A 85 -13.66 -3.77 -7.23
N ALA A 86 -14.16 -4.23 -6.09
CA ALA A 86 -14.22 -5.64 -5.68
C ALA A 86 -12.87 -6.35 -5.46
N ALA A 87 -11.74 -5.69 -5.62
CA ALA A 87 -10.42 -6.28 -5.33
C ALA A 87 -10.18 -6.61 -3.85
N GLY A 88 -11.07 -6.21 -2.94
CA GLY A 88 -10.96 -6.64 -1.54
C GLY A 88 -9.99 -5.84 -0.67
N LYS A 89 -9.67 -4.60 -1.04
CA LYS A 89 -8.80 -3.69 -0.25
C LYS A 89 -9.09 -3.71 1.25
N ASP A 90 -10.37 -3.51 1.64
CA ASP A 90 -10.78 -3.52 3.06
C ASP A 90 -10.45 -4.85 3.75
N GLY A 91 -10.62 -5.96 3.02
CA GLY A 91 -10.33 -7.29 3.54
C GLY A 91 -8.84 -7.55 3.71
N ALA A 92 -8.02 -7.08 2.79
CA ALA A 92 -6.56 -7.16 2.89
C ALA A 92 -6.03 -6.30 4.05
N ILE A 93 -6.46 -5.04 4.15
CA ILE A 93 -6.09 -4.13 5.25
C ILE A 93 -6.47 -4.75 6.60
N ARG A 94 -7.72 -5.21 6.76
CA ARG A 94 -8.16 -5.83 8.01
C ARG A 94 -7.38 -7.09 8.37
N HIS A 95 -7.01 -7.90 7.38
CA HIS A 95 -6.23 -9.10 7.61
C HIS A 95 -4.81 -8.78 8.08
N VAL A 96 -4.12 -7.89 7.36
CA VAL A 96 -2.74 -7.48 7.67
C VAL A 96 -2.66 -6.83 9.05
N MET A 97 -3.66 -6.04 9.41
CA MET A 97 -3.70 -5.31 10.68
C MET A 97 -4.36 -6.08 11.82
N SER A 98 -4.81 -7.32 11.60
CA SER A 98 -5.36 -8.15 12.68
C SER A 98 -4.28 -8.43 13.73
N GLY A 99 -4.60 -8.21 15.01
CA GLY A 99 -3.66 -8.42 16.13
C GLY A 99 -2.60 -7.33 16.33
N VAL A 100 -2.55 -6.30 15.48
CA VAL A 100 -1.70 -5.12 15.68
C VAL A 100 -2.40 -4.15 16.65
N ASN A 101 -1.65 -3.52 17.55
CA ASN A 101 -2.21 -2.56 18.51
C ASN A 101 -2.87 -1.37 17.78
N PRO A 102 -4.18 -1.14 17.97
CA PRO A 102 -4.89 -0.04 17.29
C PRO A 102 -4.33 1.35 17.60
N GLN A 103 -3.70 1.55 18.75
CA GLN A 103 -3.09 2.83 19.12
C GLN A 103 -1.89 3.19 18.23
N GLY A 104 -1.24 2.19 17.64
CA GLY A 104 -0.11 2.36 16.75
C GLY A 104 -0.47 2.40 15.26
N CYS A 105 -1.78 2.40 14.91
CA CYS A 105 -2.24 2.32 13.54
C CYS A 105 -3.36 3.31 13.27
N GLN A 106 -3.36 3.90 12.08
CA GLN A 106 -4.41 4.81 11.62
C GLN A 106 -4.83 4.42 10.21
N VAL A 107 -6.13 4.25 9.98
CA VAL A 107 -6.69 3.88 8.67
C VAL A 107 -7.57 4.99 8.15
N PHE A 108 -7.23 5.52 6.98
CA PHE A 108 -7.98 6.54 6.27
C PHE A 108 -8.51 5.98 4.96
N SER A 109 -9.80 6.21 4.70
CA SER A 109 -10.45 5.80 3.43
C SER A 109 -10.86 7.05 2.67
N PHE A 110 -10.14 7.34 1.59
CA PHE A 110 -10.41 8.49 0.75
C PHE A 110 -11.51 8.16 -0.25
N LYS A 111 -12.65 8.82 -0.10
CA LYS A 111 -13.79 8.74 -1.01
C LYS A 111 -13.77 9.90 -2.00
N HIS A 112 -14.88 10.12 -2.71
CA HIS A 112 -15.05 11.28 -3.55
C HIS A 112 -14.73 12.57 -2.76
N PRO A 113 -13.93 13.51 -3.31
CA PRO A 113 -13.57 14.74 -2.60
C PRO A 113 -14.79 15.59 -2.25
N THR A 114 -14.76 16.19 -1.08
CA THR A 114 -15.73 17.21 -0.65
C THR A 114 -15.44 18.56 -1.31
N GLY A 115 -16.40 19.48 -1.26
CA GLY A 115 -16.20 20.84 -1.78
C GLY A 115 -15.01 21.57 -1.14
N THR A 116 -14.76 21.32 0.16
CA THR A 116 -13.58 21.88 0.85
C THR A 116 -12.28 21.26 0.34
N GLU A 117 -12.26 19.97 0.08
CA GLU A 117 -11.07 19.28 -0.47
C GLU A 117 -10.77 19.72 -1.90
N LEU A 118 -11.80 19.96 -2.74
CA LEU A 118 -11.67 20.48 -4.10
C LEU A 118 -11.20 21.94 -4.15
N ALA A 119 -11.37 22.72 -3.08
CA ALA A 119 -10.87 24.09 -2.99
C ALA A 119 -9.36 24.16 -2.68
N HIS A 120 -8.72 23.05 -2.46
CA HIS A 120 -7.28 22.91 -2.20
C HIS A 120 -6.60 22.09 -3.31
N ASP A 121 -5.27 22.07 -3.31
CA ASP A 121 -4.52 21.19 -4.20
C ASP A 121 -4.80 19.71 -3.93
N PHE A 122 -4.55 18.86 -4.91
CA PHE A 122 -4.93 17.44 -4.86
C PHE A 122 -4.21 16.62 -3.79
N LEU A 123 -3.08 17.08 -3.24
CA LEU A 123 -2.34 16.41 -2.17
C LEU A 123 -2.87 16.79 -0.79
N TRP A 124 -3.53 17.94 -0.66
CA TRP A 124 -3.89 18.54 0.63
C TRP A 124 -4.67 17.58 1.54
N ARG A 125 -5.71 16.92 1.02
CA ARG A 125 -6.58 16.05 1.82
C ARG A 125 -5.85 14.84 2.41
N THR A 126 -4.83 14.34 1.72
CA THR A 126 -4.06 13.18 2.16
C THR A 126 -2.87 13.56 3.03
N THR A 127 -2.29 14.75 2.82
CA THR A 127 -1.16 15.21 3.64
C THR A 127 -1.56 15.52 5.07
N ARG A 128 -2.81 15.86 5.34
CA ARG A 128 -3.35 16.04 6.70
C ARG A 128 -3.36 14.76 7.53
N ASP A 129 -3.46 13.63 6.85
CA ASP A 129 -3.68 12.31 7.46
C ASP A 129 -2.41 11.44 7.43
N LEU A 130 -1.23 12.06 7.18
CA LEU A 130 0.05 11.38 7.21
C LEU A 130 0.36 10.86 8.63
N PRO A 131 0.98 9.67 8.75
CA PRO A 131 1.25 9.07 10.05
C PRO A 131 2.30 9.84 10.85
N GLU A 132 2.08 9.95 12.15
CA GLU A 132 3.09 10.38 13.11
C GLU A 132 4.21 9.33 13.22
N ARG A 133 5.40 9.75 13.68
CA ARG A 133 6.45 8.80 14.04
C ARG A 133 5.95 7.80 15.08
N GLY A 134 6.45 6.57 15.02
CA GLY A 134 5.97 5.47 15.85
C GLY A 134 4.69 4.81 15.35
N ARG A 135 4.10 5.27 14.25
CA ARG A 135 2.81 4.76 13.78
C ARG A 135 2.86 4.18 12.37
N ILE A 136 1.89 3.32 12.09
CA ILE A 136 1.58 2.81 10.75
C ILE A 136 0.32 3.52 10.27
N GLY A 137 0.45 4.38 9.25
CA GLY A 137 -0.67 4.95 8.51
C GLY A 137 -1.08 4.05 7.35
N ILE A 138 -2.37 3.92 7.11
CA ILE A 138 -2.91 3.10 6.04
C ILE A 138 -3.88 3.94 5.23
N PHE A 139 -3.57 4.13 3.96
CA PHE A 139 -4.42 4.80 3.01
C PHE A 139 -5.17 3.77 2.15
N ASN A 140 -6.47 3.65 2.36
CA ASN A 140 -7.38 2.92 1.48
C ASN A 140 -7.86 3.89 0.40
N ARG A 141 -7.27 3.80 -0.80
CA ARG A 141 -7.13 4.87 -1.79
C ARG A 141 -6.26 6.02 -1.27
N SER A 142 -5.87 6.95 -2.13
CA SER A 142 -4.96 8.04 -1.74
C SER A 142 -4.96 9.15 -2.77
N TYR A 143 -3.94 10.01 -2.76
CA TYR A 143 -3.66 11.00 -3.81
C TYR A 143 -3.45 10.36 -5.20
N TYR A 144 -3.29 9.06 -5.29
CA TYR A 144 -3.20 8.35 -6.56
C TYR A 144 -4.54 8.31 -7.33
N GLU A 145 -5.67 8.50 -6.66
CA GLU A 145 -6.96 8.66 -7.36
C GLU A 145 -6.89 9.78 -8.40
N GLU A 146 -6.12 10.83 -8.12
CA GLU A 146 -5.98 12.01 -8.98
C GLU A 146 -5.18 11.77 -10.28
N VAL A 147 -4.52 10.62 -10.38
CA VAL A 147 -3.82 10.15 -11.59
C VAL A 147 -4.35 8.82 -12.10
N LEU A 148 -5.38 8.29 -11.46
CA LEU A 148 -6.10 7.07 -11.84
C LEU A 148 -7.52 7.41 -12.31
N ILE A 149 -8.46 7.64 -11.38
CA ILE A 149 -9.86 7.93 -11.74
C ILE A 149 -9.99 9.24 -12.55
N VAL A 150 -9.31 10.30 -12.16
CA VAL A 150 -9.36 11.58 -12.87
C VAL A 150 -8.77 11.47 -14.28
N ARG A 151 -7.84 10.54 -14.50
CA ARG A 151 -7.29 10.26 -15.83
C ARG A 151 -8.26 9.49 -16.72
N VAL A 152 -9.08 8.63 -16.14
CA VAL A 152 -10.13 7.89 -16.86
C VAL A 152 -11.34 8.78 -17.12
N HIS A 153 -11.64 9.69 -16.19
CA HIS A 153 -12.74 10.62 -16.19
C HIS A 153 -12.25 12.08 -16.19
N PRO A 154 -11.72 12.60 -17.31
CA PRO A 154 -11.08 13.91 -17.36
C PRO A 154 -12.07 15.07 -17.08
N GLU A 155 -13.36 14.83 -17.15
CA GLU A 155 -14.39 15.81 -16.74
C GLU A 155 -14.27 16.18 -15.25
N LEU A 156 -13.70 15.32 -14.41
CA LEU A 156 -13.46 15.60 -12.99
C LEU A 156 -12.45 16.73 -12.77
N LEU A 157 -11.50 16.92 -13.71
CA LEU A 157 -10.55 18.04 -13.65
C LEU A 157 -11.24 19.41 -13.59
N LYS A 158 -12.41 19.55 -14.23
CA LYS A 158 -13.14 20.81 -14.23
C LYS A 158 -13.60 21.22 -12.82
N SER A 159 -13.86 20.23 -11.96
CA SER A 159 -14.28 20.47 -10.57
C SER A 159 -13.12 20.90 -9.66
N GLU A 160 -11.88 20.68 -10.08
CA GLU A 160 -10.69 21.09 -9.32
C GLU A 160 -10.31 22.57 -9.54
N GLY A 161 -10.91 23.25 -10.52
CA GLY A 161 -10.71 24.69 -10.75
C GLY A 161 -9.28 25.06 -11.16
N LEU A 162 -8.56 24.17 -11.83
CA LEU A 162 -7.19 24.44 -12.28
C LEU A 162 -7.16 25.58 -13.31
N PRO A 163 -6.29 26.61 -13.14
CA PRO A 163 -6.28 27.80 -13.98
C PRO A 163 -5.89 27.55 -15.44
N ASP A 164 -5.07 26.55 -15.73
CA ASP A 164 -4.51 26.27 -17.07
C ASP A 164 -4.53 24.76 -17.39
N ALA A 165 -5.69 24.14 -17.40
CA ALA A 165 -5.84 22.71 -17.73
C ALA A 165 -5.61 22.39 -19.23
N ALA A 166 -4.86 23.18 -19.97
CA ALA A 166 -4.85 23.17 -21.43
C ALA A 166 -3.94 22.12 -22.08
N ASP A 167 -2.96 21.53 -21.38
CA ASP A 167 -2.09 20.48 -21.94
C ASP A 167 -2.08 19.22 -21.08
N ASP A 168 -2.90 18.23 -21.48
CA ASP A 168 -3.05 16.96 -20.77
C ASP A 168 -1.72 16.25 -20.47
N LYS A 169 -0.74 16.33 -21.36
CA LYS A 169 0.54 15.62 -21.20
C LYS A 169 1.38 16.23 -20.10
N MET A 170 1.47 17.56 -20.05
CA MET A 170 2.23 18.28 -19.02
C MET A 170 1.56 18.12 -17.65
N LEU A 171 0.24 18.21 -17.58
CA LEU A 171 -0.52 18.05 -16.35
C LEU A 171 -0.21 16.71 -15.65
N TRP A 172 -0.27 15.60 -16.39
CA TRP A 172 -0.01 14.27 -15.82
C TRP A 172 1.45 14.10 -15.40
N ALA A 173 2.40 14.61 -16.18
CA ALA A 173 3.82 14.59 -15.83
C ALA A 173 4.09 15.37 -14.54
N ASP A 174 3.46 16.54 -14.37
CA ASP A 174 3.61 17.37 -13.18
C ASP A 174 2.93 16.77 -11.96
N ARG A 175 1.78 16.11 -12.11
CA ARG A 175 1.15 15.35 -11.02
C ARG A 175 2.04 14.19 -10.56
N TYR A 176 2.60 13.42 -11.48
CA TYR A 176 3.53 12.35 -11.12
C TYR A 176 4.79 12.89 -10.44
N ARG A 177 5.31 14.04 -10.88
CA ARG A 177 6.43 14.71 -10.22
C ARG A 177 6.06 15.12 -8.81
N SER A 178 4.95 15.82 -8.61
CA SER A 178 4.47 16.26 -7.29
C SER A 178 4.30 15.10 -6.31
N ILE A 179 3.76 13.97 -6.78
CA ILE A 179 3.64 12.75 -5.98
C ILE A 179 5.02 12.21 -5.58
N ARG A 180 5.95 12.07 -6.52
CA ARG A 180 7.31 11.59 -6.22
C ARG A 180 8.06 12.52 -5.27
N ASP A 181 7.91 13.82 -5.44
CA ASP A 181 8.55 14.82 -4.58
C ASP A 181 8.01 14.76 -3.16
N LEU A 182 6.68 14.57 -2.98
CA LEU A 182 6.08 14.32 -1.67
C LEU A 182 6.63 13.04 -1.04
N GLU A 183 6.63 11.93 -1.77
CA GLU A 183 7.10 10.64 -1.25
C GLU A 183 8.58 10.67 -0.89
N ARG A 184 9.40 11.32 -1.71
CA ARG A 184 10.81 11.58 -1.39
C ARG A 184 10.98 12.43 -0.15
N HIS A 185 10.20 13.51 -0.01
CA HIS A 185 10.18 14.34 1.19
C HIS A 185 9.88 13.51 2.43
N LEU A 186 8.85 12.67 2.38
CA LEU A 186 8.46 11.77 3.47
C LEU A 186 9.59 10.80 3.82
N HIS A 187 10.21 10.17 2.81
CA HIS A 187 11.34 9.25 3.00
C HIS A 187 12.51 9.93 3.71
N CYS A 188 12.93 11.12 3.25
CA CYS A 188 14.01 11.90 3.86
C CYS A 188 13.70 12.32 5.31
N ASN A 189 12.43 12.34 5.71
CA ASN A 189 11.97 12.70 7.05
C ASN A 189 11.59 11.48 7.91
N GLY A 190 11.97 10.27 7.50
CA GLY A 190 11.82 9.06 8.28
C GLY A 190 10.48 8.34 8.11
N THR A 191 9.67 8.71 7.10
CA THR A 191 8.46 7.97 6.76
C THR A 191 8.74 7.01 5.62
N ARG A 192 8.58 5.70 5.86
CA ARG A 192 8.70 4.68 4.82
C ARG A 192 7.36 4.52 4.11
N VAL A 193 7.32 4.82 2.81
CA VAL A 193 6.12 4.68 1.97
C VAL A 193 6.18 3.38 1.20
N VAL A 194 5.13 2.56 1.30
CA VAL A 194 4.97 1.30 0.56
C VAL A 194 3.61 1.30 -0.13
N LYS A 195 3.61 1.00 -1.42
CA LYS A 195 2.41 1.09 -2.25
C LYS A 195 2.03 -0.27 -2.81
N PHE A 196 0.76 -0.63 -2.67
CA PHE A 196 0.19 -1.89 -3.15
C PHE A 196 -0.85 -1.62 -4.23
N PHE A 197 -0.65 -2.23 -5.39
CA PHE A 197 -1.69 -2.38 -6.39
C PHE A 197 -2.21 -3.81 -6.34
N LEU A 198 -3.42 -4.02 -5.79
CA LEU A 198 -4.08 -5.32 -5.78
C LEU A 198 -4.66 -5.57 -7.18
N HIS A 199 -3.92 -6.34 -7.98
CA HIS A 199 -4.25 -6.60 -9.37
C HIS A 199 -5.21 -7.78 -9.48
N LEU A 200 -6.46 -7.46 -9.74
CA LEU A 200 -7.56 -8.39 -9.95
C LEU A 200 -7.75 -8.62 -11.45
N SER A 201 -8.08 -9.83 -11.88
CA SER A 201 -8.49 -10.06 -13.27
C SER A 201 -9.93 -9.59 -13.51
N GLU A 202 -10.21 -9.19 -14.75
CA GLU A 202 -11.57 -8.76 -15.12
C GLU A 202 -12.62 -9.87 -14.88
N GLU A 203 -12.25 -11.12 -15.10
CA GLU A 203 -13.12 -12.27 -14.87
C GLU A 203 -13.39 -12.51 -13.38
N GLU A 204 -12.34 -12.41 -12.56
CA GLU A 204 -12.50 -12.56 -11.10
C GLU A 204 -13.32 -11.40 -10.51
N GLN A 205 -13.16 -10.17 -11.02
CA GLN A 205 -14.02 -9.05 -10.63
C GLN A 205 -15.50 -9.35 -10.89
N ARG A 206 -15.82 -9.88 -12.09
CA ARG A 206 -17.17 -10.29 -12.44
C ARG A 206 -17.73 -11.31 -11.44
N LYS A 207 -16.96 -12.34 -11.09
CA LYS A 207 -17.36 -13.35 -10.10
C LYS A 207 -17.62 -12.72 -8.73
N ARG A 208 -16.76 -11.81 -8.30
CA ARG A 208 -16.91 -11.13 -7.00
C ARG A 208 -18.10 -10.20 -6.97
N PHE A 209 -18.46 -9.57 -8.08
CA PHE A 209 -19.70 -8.78 -8.18
C PHE A 209 -20.93 -9.66 -8.06
N LEU A 210 -20.99 -10.77 -8.78
CA LEU A 210 -22.10 -11.73 -8.67
C LEU A 210 -22.23 -12.25 -7.23
N ALA A 211 -21.13 -12.71 -6.62
CA ALA A 211 -21.15 -13.18 -5.23
C ALA A 211 -21.56 -12.08 -4.23
N ARG A 212 -21.33 -10.80 -4.54
CA ARG A 212 -21.78 -9.67 -3.70
C ARG A 212 -23.28 -9.43 -3.83
N ILE A 213 -23.85 -9.61 -5.02
CA ILE A 213 -25.30 -9.51 -5.24
C ILE A 213 -26.02 -10.61 -4.49
N ASP A 214 -25.47 -11.84 -4.51
CA ASP A 214 -26.07 -13.01 -3.86
C ASP A 214 -25.94 -13.01 -2.32
N ALA A 215 -25.08 -12.15 -1.75
CA ALA A 215 -24.82 -12.06 -0.32
C ALA A 215 -25.61 -10.89 0.31
N PRO A 216 -26.71 -11.14 1.06
CA PRO A 216 -27.57 -10.08 1.63
C PRO A 216 -26.80 -9.09 2.50
N GLU A 217 -25.79 -9.57 3.24
CA GLU A 217 -24.95 -8.73 4.10
C GLU A 217 -23.95 -7.85 3.33
N LYS A 218 -23.86 -8.00 2.00
CA LYS A 218 -22.91 -7.26 1.14
C LYS A 218 -23.57 -6.52 0.00
N ASN A 219 -24.79 -6.88 -0.39
CA ASN A 219 -25.45 -6.33 -1.56
C ASN A 219 -25.71 -4.81 -1.46
N TRP A 220 -25.86 -4.28 -0.24
CA TRP A 220 -25.97 -2.84 0.01
C TRP A 220 -24.78 -2.00 -0.45
N LYS A 221 -23.61 -2.62 -0.67
CA LYS A 221 -22.41 -1.99 -1.20
C LYS A 221 -22.34 -1.93 -2.72
N PHE A 222 -23.25 -2.61 -3.40
CA PHE A 222 -23.23 -2.74 -4.85
C PHE A 222 -24.15 -1.73 -5.50
N SER A 223 -23.69 -1.07 -6.55
CA SER A 223 -24.45 -0.08 -7.31
C SER A 223 -24.30 -0.29 -8.82
N LEU A 224 -25.22 0.32 -9.59
CA LEU A 224 -25.08 0.35 -11.04
C LEU A 224 -23.82 1.08 -11.50
N ALA A 225 -23.32 2.04 -10.72
CA ALA A 225 -22.07 2.74 -11.00
C ALA A 225 -20.88 1.78 -11.08
N ASP A 226 -20.83 0.73 -10.25
CA ASP A 226 -19.77 -0.28 -10.30
C ASP A 226 -19.71 -1.00 -11.67
N ILE A 227 -20.87 -1.21 -12.30
CA ILE A 227 -20.98 -1.82 -13.64
C ILE A 227 -20.55 -0.83 -14.72
N GLU A 228 -20.91 0.45 -14.59
CA GLU A 228 -20.49 1.48 -15.53
C GLU A 228 -18.98 1.67 -15.49
N GLU A 229 -18.37 1.75 -14.30
CA GLU A 229 -16.93 1.83 -14.13
C GLU A 229 -16.17 0.65 -14.74
N ARG A 230 -16.75 -0.54 -14.71
CA ARG A 230 -16.15 -1.72 -15.35
C ARG A 230 -15.99 -1.57 -16.88
N LYS A 231 -16.80 -0.76 -17.55
CA LYS A 231 -16.67 -0.49 -18.98
C LYS A 231 -15.36 0.21 -19.34
N PHE A 232 -14.76 0.90 -18.38
CA PHE A 232 -13.49 1.60 -18.51
C PHE A 232 -12.27 0.74 -18.14
N TRP A 233 -12.44 -0.58 -17.98
CA TRP A 233 -11.37 -1.49 -17.56
C TRP A 233 -10.02 -1.26 -18.24
N LYS A 234 -10.03 -1.14 -19.57
CA LYS A 234 -8.80 -0.95 -20.35
C LYS A 234 -8.13 0.41 -20.06
N GLN A 235 -8.94 1.45 -19.88
CA GLN A 235 -8.46 2.79 -19.56
C GLN A 235 -7.83 2.79 -18.16
N TYR A 236 -8.47 2.14 -17.18
CA TYR A 236 -7.90 1.97 -15.85
C TYR A 236 -6.58 1.19 -15.88
N MET A 237 -6.51 0.05 -16.58
CA MET A 237 -5.26 -0.72 -16.66
C MET A 237 -4.12 0.09 -17.29
N LYS A 238 -4.42 0.91 -18.31
CA LYS A 238 -3.45 1.82 -18.90
C LYS A 238 -3.02 2.92 -17.90
N ALA A 239 -3.97 3.52 -17.18
CA ALA A 239 -3.67 4.54 -16.17
C ALA A 239 -2.80 3.95 -15.04
N TYR A 240 -3.10 2.74 -14.58
CA TYR A 240 -2.26 2.02 -13.62
C TYR A 240 -0.85 1.77 -14.16
N GLU A 241 -0.71 1.23 -15.38
CA GLU A 241 0.60 0.96 -15.99
C GLU A 241 1.46 2.24 -16.05
N GLU A 242 0.90 3.34 -16.51
CA GLU A 242 1.58 4.63 -16.58
C GLU A 242 1.91 5.18 -15.18
N CYS A 243 0.98 5.10 -14.24
CA CYS A 243 1.15 5.56 -12.86
C CYS A 243 2.27 4.79 -12.14
N LEU A 244 2.22 3.47 -12.19
CA LEU A 244 3.22 2.61 -11.55
C LEU A 244 4.60 2.85 -12.15
N GLY A 245 4.71 2.94 -13.48
CA GLY A 245 5.96 3.22 -14.18
C GLY A 245 6.53 4.61 -13.87
N ALA A 246 5.67 5.61 -13.68
CA ALA A 246 6.10 6.98 -13.41
C ALA A 246 6.44 7.26 -11.95
N THR A 247 5.90 6.49 -10.99
CA THR A 247 5.97 6.82 -9.56
C THR A 247 6.59 5.74 -8.68
N SER A 248 7.01 4.59 -9.24
CA SER A 248 7.76 3.60 -8.47
C SER A 248 9.22 4.03 -8.35
N THR A 249 9.71 4.17 -7.13
CA THR A 249 11.11 4.51 -6.84
C THR A 249 11.68 3.52 -5.81
N ALA A 250 13.01 3.49 -5.67
CA ALA A 250 13.65 2.66 -4.65
C ALA A 250 13.20 3.03 -3.22
N ASP A 251 12.93 4.31 -3.00
CA ASP A 251 12.52 4.85 -1.68
C ASP A 251 11.02 4.66 -1.40
N SER A 252 10.21 4.51 -2.46
CA SER A 252 8.75 4.39 -2.39
C SER A 252 8.26 3.41 -3.47
N PRO A 253 8.50 2.11 -3.31
CA PRO A 253 8.19 1.12 -4.34
C PRO A 253 6.70 0.84 -4.46
N TRP A 254 6.26 0.53 -5.68
CA TRP A 254 5.00 -0.15 -5.95
C TRP A 254 5.18 -1.66 -5.96
N TYR A 255 4.28 -2.35 -5.29
CA TYR A 255 4.13 -3.81 -5.35
C TYR A 255 2.82 -4.16 -6.06
N VAL A 256 2.93 -4.85 -7.19
CA VAL A 256 1.77 -5.40 -7.91
C VAL A 256 1.48 -6.77 -7.32
N VAL A 257 0.38 -6.88 -6.60
CA VAL A 257 -0.02 -8.10 -5.89
C VAL A 257 -1.13 -8.79 -6.67
N PRO A 258 -0.92 -10.03 -7.17
CA PRO A 258 -1.99 -10.84 -7.76
C PRO A 258 -3.11 -11.06 -6.74
N ASP A 259 -4.37 -10.67 -7.07
CA ASP A 259 -5.48 -10.68 -6.12
C ASP A 259 -6.66 -11.58 -6.55
N ASP A 260 -6.49 -12.41 -7.56
CA ASP A 260 -7.49 -13.41 -7.90
C ASP A 260 -7.65 -14.43 -6.77
N ASP A 261 -6.59 -14.76 -6.06
CA ASP A 261 -6.59 -15.51 -4.80
C ASP A 261 -6.35 -14.57 -3.62
N LYS A 262 -7.39 -14.34 -2.82
CA LYS A 262 -7.35 -13.42 -1.68
C LYS A 262 -6.41 -13.87 -0.55
N GLU A 263 -6.29 -15.18 -0.33
CA GLU A 263 -5.45 -15.72 0.74
C GLU A 263 -3.98 -15.49 0.38
N ASN A 264 -3.62 -15.79 -0.87
CA ASN A 264 -2.28 -15.55 -1.39
C ASN A 264 -1.95 -14.04 -1.39
N ALA A 265 -2.86 -13.19 -1.87
CA ALA A 265 -2.66 -11.74 -1.84
C ALA A 265 -2.40 -11.19 -0.43
N ARG A 266 -3.16 -11.67 0.56
CA ARG A 266 -2.97 -11.29 1.97
C ARG A 266 -1.62 -11.72 2.52
N LEU A 267 -1.18 -12.94 2.18
CA LEU A 267 0.13 -13.46 2.58
C LEU A 267 1.26 -12.61 2.01
N ILE A 268 1.19 -12.28 0.71
CA ILE A 268 2.17 -11.43 0.03
C ILE A 268 2.25 -10.05 0.69
N VAL A 269 1.11 -9.39 0.89
CA VAL A 269 1.05 -8.07 1.53
C VAL A 269 1.60 -8.13 2.95
N SER A 270 1.20 -9.12 3.76
CA SER A 270 1.68 -9.30 5.14
C SER A 270 3.20 -9.45 5.18
N ARG A 271 3.76 -10.22 4.25
CA ARG A 271 5.21 -10.43 4.17
C ARG A 271 5.95 -9.15 3.83
N ILE A 272 5.50 -8.40 2.81
CA ILE A 272 6.12 -7.13 2.41
C ILE A 272 6.07 -6.12 3.55
N VAL A 273 4.94 -6.01 4.25
CA VAL A 273 4.81 -5.09 5.40
C VAL A 273 5.76 -5.48 6.52
N LEU A 274 5.83 -6.76 6.87
CA LEU A 274 6.74 -7.25 7.91
C LEU A 274 8.21 -6.97 7.55
N ASP A 275 8.63 -7.29 6.34
CA ASP A 275 10.00 -7.05 5.87
C ASP A 275 10.33 -5.56 5.89
N THR A 276 9.41 -4.70 5.43
CA THR A 276 9.58 -3.24 5.44
C THR A 276 9.80 -2.71 6.86
N VAL A 277 9.01 -3.16 7.83
CA VAL A 277 9.14 -2.70 9.22
C VAL A 277 10.42 -3.24 9.87
N ALA A 278 10.78 -4.49 9.59
CA ALA A 278 12.01 -5.10 10.07
C ALA A 278 13.28 -4.43 9.52
N GLU A 279 13.26 -3.95 8.27
CA GLU A 279 14.38 -3.21 7.65
C GLU A 279 14.71 -1.89 8.36
N LEU A 280 13.78 -1.32 9.14
CA LEU A 280 14.03 -0.11 9.93
C LEU A 280 14.99 -0.36 11.09
N LYS A 281 15.28 -1.61 11.45
CA LYS A 281 16.25 -2.03 12.49
C LYS A 281 16.07 -1.29 13.80
N MET A 282 14.83 -1.15 14.23
CA MET A 282 14.47 -0.42 15.44
C MET A 282 14.83 -1.22 16.69
N ALA A 283 15.08 -0.49 17.78
CA ALA A 283 15.30 -1.05 19.12
C ALA A 283 14.47 -0.25 20.14
N TYR A 284 14.20 -0.87 21.29
CA TYR A 284 13.67 -0.11 22.42
C TYR A 284 14.64 0.97 22.86
N PRO A 285 14.16 2.15 23.29
CA PRO A 285 15.02 3.20 23.83
C PRO A 285 15.84 2.68 25.01
N GLU A 286 17.14 2.98 25.01
CA GLU A 286 18.00 2.65 26.12
C GLU A 286 17.69 3.56 27.32
N THR A 287 17.62 2.97 28.51
CA THR A 287 17.44 3.71 29.75
C THR A 287 18.79 4.24 30.23
N SER A 288 18.92 5.56 30.39
CA SER A 288 20.14 6.16 30.93
C SER A 288 20.46 5.63 32.36
N ALA A 289 21.73 5.76 32.79
CA ALA A 289 22.13 5.32 34.13
C ALA A 289 21.30 6.04 35.23
N GLU A 290 21.14 7.35 35.08
CA GLU A 290 20.35 8.17 36.01
C GLU A 290 18.88 7.72 36.07
N ARG A 291 18.30 7.45 34.91
CA ARG A 291 16.89 6.96 34.86
C ARG A 291 16.76 5.56 35.47
N ARG A 292 17.81 4.72 35.32
CA ARG A 292 17.82 3.40 35.96
C ARG A 292 17.86 3.49 37.49
N GLU A 293 18.67 4.38 38.03
CA GLU A 293 18.74 4.64 39.49
C GLU A 293 17.41 5.17 40.02
N GLU A 294 16.80 6.12 39.30
CA GLU A 294 15.48 6.63 39.64
C GLU A 294 14.41 5.50 39.67
N LEU A 295 14.40 4.62 38.65
CA LEU A 295 13.47 3.49 38.61
C LEU A 295 13.71 2.50 39.75
N LEU A 296 14.95 2.27 40.18
CA LEU A 296 15.26 1.43 41.34
C LEU A 296 14.73 2.05 42.63
N SER A 297 14.90 3.36 42.82
CA SER A 297 14.35 4.08 43.97
C SER A 297 12.83 4.06 44.02
N ILE A 298 12.15 4.20 42.83
CA ILE A 298 10.70 4.06 42.73
C ILE A 298 10.26 2.63 43.08
N ARG A 299 11.01 1.63 42.66
CA ARG A 299 10.73 0.24 42.98
C ARG A 299 10.76 0.00 44.51
N GLU A 300 11.80 0.47 45.19
CA GLU A 300 11.92 0.37 46.64
C GLU A 300 10.71 1.00 47.37
N GLN A 301 10.22 2.16 46.89
CA GLN A 301 9.05 2.83 47.42
C GLN A 301 7.73 2.04 47.22
N LEU A 302 7.65 1.26 46.15
CA LEU A 302 6.47 0.44 45.87
C LEU A 302 6.49 -0.90 46.59
N GLU A 303 7.65 -1.37 47.04
CA GLU A 303 7.84 -2.63 47.79
C GLU A 303 7.76 -2.40 49.32
N ALA A 304 7.82 -1.15 49.78
CA ALA A 304 7.69 -0.75 51.20
C ALA A 304 6.22 -0.65 51.63
#